data_5ccce6538ee25b73e07b93b9732311f3
#
_entry.id   5ccce6538ee25b73e07b93b9732311f3
#
_cell.length_a   1.000
_cell.length_b   1.000
_cell.length_c   1.000
_cell.angle_alpha   90.00
_cell.angle_beta   90.00
_cell.angle_gamma   90.00
#
_symmetry.space_group_name_H-M   'P 1'
#
loop_
_entity.id
_entity.type
_entity.pdbx_description
1 polymer ?
#
loop_
_entity_poly.entity_id
_entity_poly.type
_entity_poly.pdbx_seq_one_letter_code
_entity_poly.pdbx_strand_id
1 'polypeptide(L)'
;MVGFFALLPIFLLIEKKNFTSEFNKDKKKFVYLSFSIGIFLFLGTALQQVALLYTDIANAAFFTIFYVPMVPFIVLFLFKKKVHWSVYPSVVLCVIGGYLLTNFYDATVRKGDMLVIFCAFFWALHIIFIGELVKSFELPITVGLVQTFIVSVLSLLISLYVEEINIQKILSEKYEILYAGVLSGCLLY
;
A
#
# COMPACT_ATOMS: atom_id res chain seq x y z
N MET A 1 -7.15 5.33 10.68
CA MET A 1 -7.65 4.83 11.99
C MET A 1 -8.95 4.04 11.87
N VAL A 2 -9.96 4.48 11.11
CA VAL A 2 -11.23 3.74 10.95
C VAL A 2 -11.00 2.29 10.49
N GLY A 3 -10.17 2.06 9.48
CA GLY A 3 -9.83 0.71 9.00
C GLY A 3 -9.19 -0.19 10.06
N PHE A 4 -8.35 0.35 10.93
CA PHE A 4 -7.80 -0.41 12.06
C PHE A 4 -8.89 -0.89 13.02
N PHE A 5 -9.79 0.00 13.43
CA PHE A 5 -10.89 -0.37 14.33
C PHE A 5 -11.89 -1.33 13.69
N ALA A 6 -12.06 -1.27 12.37
CA ALA A 6 -12.92 -2.19 11.63
C ALA A 6 -12.29 -3.59 11.48
N LEU A 7 -10.95 -3.69 11.32
CA LEU A 7 -10.24 -4.98 11.26
C LEU A 7 -10.05 -5.64 12.62
N LEU A 8 -10.02 -4.87 13.70
CA LEU A 8 -9.78 -5.38 15.05
C LEU A 8 -10.76 -6.50 15.49
N PRO A 9 -12.08 -6.37 15.34
CA PRO A 9 -13.01 -7.45 15.70
C PRO A 9 -12.80 -8.70 14.83
N ILE A 10 -12.47 -8.55 13.56
CA ILE A 10 -12.21 -9.67 12.64
C ILE A 10 -10.97 -10.44 13.11
N PHE A 11 -9.89 -9.74 13.47
CA PHE A 11 -8.70 -10.34 14.06
C PHE A 11 -9.01 -11.11 15.34
N LEU A 12 -9.79 -10.51 16.25
CA LEU A 12 -10.15 -11.14 17.52
C LEU A 12 -10.94 -12.44 17.35
N LEU A 13 -11.77 -12.53 16.31
CA LEU A 13 -12.59 -13.69 16.01
C LEU A 13 -11.81 -14.79 15.27
N ILE A 14 -10.95 -14.45 14.34
CA ILE A 14 -10.35 -15.40 13.38
C ILE A 14 -8.91 -15.77 13.77
N GLU A 15 -8.04 -14.77 13.99
CA GLU A 15 -6.59 -15.02 14.09
C GLU A 15 -6.02 -14.99 15.50
N LYS A 16 -6.75 -14.43 16.47
CA LYS A 16 -6.25 -14.31 17.86
C LYS A 16 -5.72 -15.64 18.44
N LYS A 17 -6.38 -16.76 18.13
CA LYS A 17 -5.98 -18.09 18.66
C LYS A 17 -4.62 -18.53 18.10
N ASN A 18 -4.36 -18.25 16.83
CA ASN A 18 -3.15 -18.70 16.15
C ASN A 18 -2.02 -17.67 16.27
N PHE A 19 -2.35 -16.42 16.60
CA PHE A 19 -1.39 -15.32 16.65
C PHE A 19 -0.17 -15.63 17.53
N THR A 20 -0.37 -16.11 18.75
CA THR A 20 0.73 -16.35 19.68
C THR A 20 1.67 -17.44 19.18
N SER A 21 1.15 -18.50 18.56
CA SER A 21 1.97 -19.59 18.01
C SER A 21 2.76 -19.13 16.78
N GLU A 22 2.11 -18.44 15.85
CA GLU A 22 2.75 -17.93 14.65
C GLU A 22 3.79 -16.84 14.96
N PHE A 23 3.45 -15.88 15.83
CA PHE A 23 4.36 -14.83 16.27
C PHE A 23 5.62 -15.37 16.95
N ASN A 24 5.48 -16.46 17.73
CA ASN A 24 6.61 -17.08 18.44
C ASN A 24 7.56 -17.87 17.52
N LYS A 25 7.19 -18.18 16.27
CA LYS A 25 8.07 -18.85 15.30
C LYS A 25 9.33 -18.05 15.03
N ASP A 26 9.18 -16.76 14.73
CA ASP A 26 10.29 -15.81 14.56
C ASP A 26 9.83 -14.38 14.80
N LYS A 27 9.89 -13.96 16.06
CA LYS A 27 9.45 -12.62 16.50
C LYS A 27 10.20 -11.50 15.80
N LYS A 28 11.52 -11.65 15.59
CA LYS A 28 12.35 -10.62 14.98
C LYS A 28 11.96 -10.41 13.52
N LYS A 29 11.81 -11.51 12.77
CA LYS A 29 11.39 -11.47 11.37
C LYS A 29 9.98 -10.90 11.24
N PHE A 30 9.03 -11.31 12.09
CA PHE A 30 7.67 -10.79 12.08
C PHE A 30 7.64 -9.28 12.29
N VAL A 31 8.28 -8.77 13.35
CA VAL A 31 8.31 -7.34 13.66
C VAL A 31 9.00 -6.54 12.55
N TYR A 32 10.13 -7.03 12.04
CA TYR A 32 10.86 -6.36 10.95
C TYR A 32 10.00 -6.26 9.68
N LEU A 33 9.39 -7.36 9.23
CA LEU A 33 8.57 -7.37 8.03
C LEU A 33 7.32 -6.50 8.21
N SER A 34 6.60 -6.64 9.33
CA SER A 34 5.39 -5.86 9.64
C SER A 34 5.67 -4.36 9.68
N PHE A 35 6.76 -3.94 10.31
CA PHE A 35 7.15 -2.54 10.36
C PHE A 35 7.54 -2.00 8.98
N SER A 36 8.31 -2.78 8.20
CA SER A 36 8.69 -2.41 6.84
C SER A 36 7.48 -2.25 5.92
N ILE A 37 6.50 -3.17 6.00
CA ILE A 37 5.25 -3.11 5.23
C ILE A 37 4.49 -1.82 5.55
N GLY A 38 4.33 -1.49 6.83
CA GLY A 38 3.64 -0.27 7.26
C GLY A 38 4.33 1.00 6.77
N ILE A 39 5.67 1.06 6.82
CA ILE A 39 6.45 2.20 6.32
C ILE A 39 6.32 2.33 4.80
N PHE A 40 6.48 1.23 4.05
CA PHE A 40 6.39 1.29 2.59
C PHE A 40 4.99 1.69 2.12
N LEU A 41 3.95 1.18 2.78
CA LEU A 41 2.57 1.59 2.52
C LEU A 41 2.38 3.09 2.79
N PHE A 42 2.89 3.56 3.93
CA PHE A 42 2.81 4.98 4.29
C PHE A 42 3.54 5.88 3.28
N LEU A 43 4.78 5.54 2.91
CA LEU A 43 5.55 6.31 1.93
C LEU A 43 4.89 6.28 0.55
N GLY A 44 4.39 5.12 0.12
CA GLY A 44 3.65 4.98 -1.13
C GLY A 44 2.42 5.88 -1.16
N THR A 45 1.56 5.80 -0.15
CA THR A 45 0.32 6.59 -0.09
C THR A 45 0.58 8.09 0.10
N ALA A 46 1.53 8.48 0.96
CA ALA A 46 1.85 9.89 1.21
C ALA A 46 2.43 10.56 -0.04
N LEU A 47 3.39 9.92 -0.71
CA LEU A 47 3.96 10.43 -1.96
C LEU A 47 2.92 10.52 -3.06
N GLN A 48 1.99 9.56 -3.15
CA GLN A 48 0.91 9.58 -4.13
C GLN A 48 -0.03 10.77 -3.88
N GLN A 49 -0.40 11.05 -2.63
CA GLN A 49 -1.22 12.21 -2.28
C GLN A 49 -0.54 13.53 -2.65
N VAL A 50 0.74 13.67 -2.34
CA VAL A 50 1.52 14.86 -2.73
C VAL A 50 1.63 14.97 -4.26
N ALA A 51 1.85 13.87 -4.96
CA ALA A 51 1.96 13.85 -6.41
C ALA A 51 0.69 14.34 -7.11
N LEU A 52 -0.49 14.02 -6.58
CA LEU A 52 -1.80 14.46 -7.11
C LEU A 52 -2.00 15.99 -7.08
N LEU A 53 -1.19 16.72 -6.31
CA LEU A 53 -1.17 18.19 -6.35
C LEU A 53 -0.46 18.75 -7.60
N TYR A 54 0.34 17.91 -8.28
CA TYR A 54 1.24 18.30 -9.38
C TYR A 54 1.03 17.50 -10.67
N THR A 55 0.07 16.58 -10.70
CA THR A 55 -0.28 15.79 -11.90
C THR A 55 -1.76 15.48 -11.92
N ASP A 56 -2.27 15.06 -13.09
CA ASP A 56 -3.65 14.62 -13.25
C ASP A 56 -3.87 13.20 -12.71
N ILE A 57 -5.09 12.92 -12.25
CA ILE A 57 -5.48 11.62 -11.71
C ILE A 57 -5.22 10.49 -12.73
N ALA A 58 -5.50 10.72 -14.01
CA ALA A 58 -5.26 9.75 -15.08
C ALA A 58 -3.77 9.41 -15.23
N ASN A 59 -2.90 10.43 -15.23
CA ASN A 59 -1.45 10.23 -15.27
C ASN A 59 -0.96 9.52 -14.02
N ALA A 60 -1.41 9.93 -12.84
CA ALA A 60 -1.06 9.27 -11.58
C ALA A 60 -1.45 7.80 -11.60
N ALA A 61 -2.65 7.46 -12.07
CA ALA A 61 -3.10 6.07 -12.19
C ALA A 61 -2.20 5.26 -13.14
N PHE A 62 -1.83 5.83 -14.29
CA PHE A 62 -0.93 5.18 -15.25
C PHE A 62 0.46 4.94 -14.66
N PHE A 63 1.10 5.98 -14.11
CA PHE A 63 2.44 5.83 -13.56
C PHE A 63 2.48 4.94 -12.31
N THR A 64 1.39 4.85 -11.55
CA THR A 64 1.29 3.90 -10.44
C THR A 64 1.41 2.46 -10.93
N ILE A 65 0.84 2.11 -12.10
CA ILE A 65 0.92 0.75 -12.67
C ILE A 65 2.36 0.27 -12.84
N PHE A 66 3.35 1.17 -12.91
CA PHE A 66 4.77 0.79 -13.00
C PHE A 66 5.26 -0.04 -11.81
N TYR A 67 4.57 -0.07 -10.68
CA TYR A 67 4.91 -1.01 -9.61
C TYR A 67 4.85 -2.48 -10.08
N VAL A 68 3.96 -2.80 -11.02
CA VAL A 68 3.78 -4.17 -11.53
C VAL A 68 5.04 -4.71 -12.20
N PRO A 69 5.66 -4.04 -13.19
CA PRO A 69 6.96 -4.45 -13.71
C PRO A 69 8.10 -4.31 -12.69
N MET A 70 8.06 -3.32 -11.78
CA MET A 70 9.11 -3.14 -10.78
C MET A 70 9.22 -4.34 -9.83
N VAL A 71 8.11 -4.99 -9.45
CA VAL A 71 8.11 -6.16 -8.55
C VAL A 71 9.04 -7.27 -9.05
N PRO A 72 8.88 -7.83 -10.28
CA PRO A 72 9.78 -8.88 -10.76
C PRO A 72 11.23 -8.41 -10.90
N PHE A 73 11.48 -7.15 -11.29
CA PHE A 73 12.83 -6.61 -11.36
C PHE A 73 13.49 -6.54 -9.97
N ILE A 74 12.78 -6.03 -8.96
CA ILE A 74 13.28 -5.96 -7.59
C ILE A 74 13.54 -7.37 -7.05
N VAL A 75 12.63 -8.32 -7.28
CA VAL A 75 12.79 -9.72 -6.83
C VAL A 75 14.00 -10.36 -7.49
N LEU A 76 14.23 -10.13 -8.77
CA LEU A 76 15.36 -10.70 -9.50
C LEU A 76 16.69 -10.10 -9.06
N PHE A 77 16.80 -8.76 -8.99
CA PHE A 77 18.07 -8.06 -8.78
C PHE A 77 18.45 -7.89 -7.30
N LEU A 78 17.48 -7.52 -6.43
CA LEU A 78 17.76 -7.31 -5.01
C LEU A 78 17.66 -8.61 -4.20
N PHE A 79 16.62 -9.40 -4.44
CA PHE A 79 16.41 -10.65 -3.68
C PHE A 79 17.04 -11.87 -4.34
N LYS A 80 17.57 -11.75 -5.57
CA LYS A 80 18.21 -12.81 -6.35
C LYS A 80 17.34 -14.09 -6.45
N LYS A 81 16.02 -13.92 -6.39
CA LYS A 81 15.03 -15.00 -6.54
C LYS A 81 14.62 -15.10 -8.00
N LYS A 82 14.46 -16.31 -8.51
CA LYS A 82 13.98 -16.56 -9.89
C LYS A 82 12.50 -16.17 -9.98
N VAL A 83 12.15 -15.46 -11.05
CA VAL A 83 10.78 -15.10 -11.39
C VAL A 83 10.27 -16.09 -12.44
N HIS A 84 9.04 -16.59 -12.27
CA HIS A 84 8.45 -17.53 -13.23
C HIS A 84 8.22 -16.82 -14.56
N TRP A 85 8.48 -17.52 -15.68
CA TRP A 85 8.43 -16.95 -17.02
C TRP A 85 7.08 -16.33 -17.40
N SER A 86 5.96 -16.87 -16.87
CA SER A 86 4.60 -16.36 -17.12
C SER A 86 4.36 -14.93 -16.60
N VAL A 87 5.22 -14.43 -15.72
CA VAL A 87 5.12 -13.05 -15.20
C VAL A 87 5.44 -12.02 -16.29
N TYR A 88 6.36 -12.32 -17.22
CA TYR A 88 6.77 -11.37 -18.24
C TYR A 88 5.63 -10.97 -19.20
N PRO A 89 4.88 -11.91 -19.81
CA PRO A 89 3.74 -11.53 -20.64
C PRO A 89 2.64 -10.80 -19.83
N SER A 90 2.42 -11.15 -18.57
CA SER A 90 1.46 -10.44 -17.71
C SER A 90 1.86 -8.99 -17.47
N VAL A 91 3.15 -8.73 -17.26
CA VAL A 91 3.71 -7.37 -17.12
C VAL A 91 3.48 -6.56 -18.42
N VAL A 92 3.77 -7.16 -19.58
CA VAL A 92 3.56 -6.49 -20.87
C VAL A 92 2.09 -6.14 -21.09
N LEU A 93 1.19 -7.08 -20.82
CA LEU A 93 -0.26 -6.85 -20.92
C LEU A 93 -0.74 -5.75 -19.96
N CYS A 94 -0.20 -5.71 -18.75
CA CYS A 94 -0.53 -4.69 -17.76
C CYS A 94 -0.10 -3.28 -18.22
N VAL A 95 1.10 -3.16 -18.76
CA VAL A 95 1.62 -1.88 -19.31
C VAL A 95 0.81 -1.43 -20.52
N ILE A 96 0.48 -2.36 -21.45
CA ILE A 96 -0.36 -2.04 -22.59
C ILE A 96 -1.76 -1.61 -22.13
N GLY A 97 -2.38 -2.33 -21.18
CA GLY A 97 -3.68 -1.97 -20.62
C GLY A 97 -3.68 -0.59 -19.97
N GLY A 98 -2.65 -0.29 -19.18
CA GLY A 98 -2.45 1.04 -18.59
C GLY A 98 -2.30 2.13 -19.66
N TYR A 99 -1.52 1.88 -20.69
CA TYR A 99 -1.34 2.80 -21.81
C TYR A 99 -2.66 3.09 -22.55
N LEU A 100 -3.48 2.07 -22.78
CA LEU A 100 -4.77 2.23 -23.46
C LEU A 100 -5.82 2.97 -22.60
N LEU A 101 -5.72 2.87 -21.28
CA LEU A 101 -6.62 3.57 -20.35
C LEU A 101 -6.30 5.06 -20.21
N THR A 102 -5.05 5.43 -20.41
CA THR A 102 -4.61 6.82 -20.35
C THR A 102 -4.53 7.37 -21.77
N ASN A 103 -5.34 8.39 -22.10
CA ASN A 103 -5.25 9.11 -23.37
C ASN A 103 -3.92 9.87 -23.44
N PHE A 104 -2.86 9.15 -23.82
CA PHE A 104 -1.47 9.67 -23.84
C PHE A 104 -1.21 10.73 -24.91
N TYR A 105 -2.15 10.99 -25.81
CA TYR A 105 -1.96 11.92 -26.94
C TYR A 105 -1.67 13.37 -26.49
N ASP A 106 -2.08 13.75 -25.25
CA ASP A 106 -1.84 15.08 -24.68
C ASP A 106 -1.01 15.07 -23.39
N ALA A 107 -0.37 13.95 -23.06
CA ALA A 107 0.33 13.79 -21.79
C ALA A 107 1.69 14.50 -21.81
N THR A 108 1.75 15.69 -21.27
CA THR A 108 3.03 16.33 -20.90
C THR A 108 3.51 15.74 -19.57
N VAL A 109 4.76 15.24 -19.53
CA VAL A 109 5.38 14.75 -18.29
C VAL A 109 5.50 15.90 -17.30
N ARG A 110 4.84 15.77 -16.15
CA ARG A 110 4.79 16.77 -15.09
C ARG A 110 5.70 16.38 -13.93
N LYS A 111 6.01 17.33 -13.06
CA LYS A 111 6.79 17.05 -11.82
C LYS A 111 6.11 15.99 -10.93
N GLY A 112 4.78 15.99 -10.88
CA GLY A 112 4.00 15.00 -10.14
C GLY A 112 4.18 13.57 -10.67
N ASP A 113 4.36 13.37 -11.97
CA ASP A 113 4.53 12.06 -12.58
C ASP A 113 5.81 11.35 -12.07
N MET A 114 6.90 12.11 -11.88
CA MET A 114 8.14 11.58 -11.29
C MET A 114 7.94 11.15 -9.84
N LEU A 115 7.14 11.90 -9.08
CA LEU A 115 6.77 11.51 -7.71
C LEU A 115 5.93 10.23 -7.69
N VAL A 116 5.03 10.04 -8.67
CA VAL A 116 4.23 8.81 -8.78
C VAL A 116 5.10 7.61 -9.13
N ILE A 117 6.08 7.76 -10.02
CA ILE A 117 7.03 6.68 -10.34
C ILE A 117 7.82 6.30 -9.08
N PHE A 118 8.26 7.28 -8.30
CA PHE A 118 8.94 7.02 -7.03
C PHE A 118 8.01 6.36 -5.99
N CYS A 119 6.74 6.78 -5.94
CA CYS A 119 5.69 6.13 -5.16
C CYS A 119 5.51 4.66 -5.59
N ALA A 120 5.48 4.37 -6.89
CA ALA A 120 5.34 3.02 -7.44
C ALA A 120 6.46 2.07 -6.95
N PHE A 121 7.67 2.58 -6.72
CA PHE A 121 8.76 1.80 -6.12
C PHE A 121 8.44 1.35 -4.69
N PHE A 122 7.88 2.23 -3.85
CA PHE A 122 7.45 1.86 -2.49
C PHE A 122 6.26 0.89 -2.50
N TRP A 123 5.32 1.04 -3.44
CA TRP A 123 4.25 0.06 -3.65
C TRP A 123 4.80 -1.32 -4.03
N ALA A 124 5.81 -1.37 -4.91
CA ALA A 124 6.45 -2.63 -5.27
C ALA A 124 7.14 -3.30 -4.07
N LEU A 125 7.87 -2.54 -3.25
CA LEU A 125 8.47 -3.05 -2.01
C LEU A 125 7.41 -3.55 -1.03
N HIS A 126 6.34 -2.78 -0.82
CA HIS A 126 5.23 -3.16 0.03
C HIS A 126 4.65 -4.53 -0.34
N ILE A 127 4.34 -4.75 -1.63
CA ILE A 127 3.80 -6.02 -2.12
C ILE A 127 4.78 -7.19 -1.92
N ILE A 128 6.08 -6.97 -2.17
CA ILE A 128 7.10 -7.99 -1.98
C ILE A 128 7.19 -8.41 -0.51
N PHE A 129 7.20 -7.44 0.40
CA PHE A 129 7.30 -7.70 1.84
C PHE A 129 6.03 -8.34 2.41
N ILE A 130 4.83 -7.95 1.94
CA ILE A 130 3.58 -8.68 2.26
C ILE A 130 3.70 -10.14 1.83
N GLY A 131 4.12 -10.40 0.59
CA GLY A 131 4.28 -11.76 0.09
C GLY A 131 5.26 -12.60 0.91
N GLU A 132 6.33 -12.00 1.43
CA GLU A 132 7.29 -12.69 2.30
C GLU A 132 6.69 -12.94 3.70
N LEU A 133 5.95 -11.99 4.26
CA LEU A 133 5.33 -12.12 5.57
C LEU A 133 4.23 -13.19 5.56
N VAL A 134 3.31 -13.14 4.60
CA VAL A 134 2.20 -14.10 4.48
C VAL A 134 2.70 -15.52 4.23
N LYS A 135 3.80 -15.69 3.48
CA LYS A 135 4.45 -17.01 3.31
C LYS A 135 5.10 -17.53 4.59
N SER A 136 5.58 -16.64 5.44
CA SER A 136 6.29 -17.02 6.68
C SER A 136 5.35 -17.25 7.86
N PHE A 137 4.24 -16.51 7.87
CA PHE A 137 3.28 -16.48 8.96
C PHE A 137 1.85 -16.49 8.37
N GLU A 138 1.04 -17.44 8.76
CA GLU A 138 -0.34 -17.59 8.27
C GLU A 138 -1.31 -16.64 8.99
N LEU A 139 -1.01 -15.31 8.91
CA LEU A 139 -1.72 -14.26 9.64
C LEU A 139 -2.10 -13.08 8.73
N PRO A 140 -2.88 -13.26 7.66
CA PRO A 140 -3.18 -12.17 6.71
C PRO A 140 -3.94 -11.00 7.35
N ILE A 141 -4.89 -11.26 8.26
CA ILE A 141 -5.68 -10.20 8.92
C ILE A 141 -4.78 -9.40 9.88
N THR A 142 -3.88 -10.07 10.59
CA THR A 142 -2.91 -9.41 11.48
C THR A 142 -2.00 -8.47 10.67
N VAL A 143 -1.57 -8.88 9.48
CA VAL A 143 -0.77 -8.04 8.57
C VAL A 143 -1.55 -6.77 8.22
N GLY A 144 -2.81 -6.91 7.78
CA GLY A 144 -3.68 -5.77 7.50
C GLY A 144 -3.85 -4.85 8.70
N LEU A 145 -4.05 -5.42 9.89
CA LEU A 145 -4.23 -4.67 11.13
C LEU A 145 -2.97 -3.89 11.52
N VAL A 146 -1.80 -4.52 11.46
CA VAL A 146 -0.53 -3.86 11.83
C VAL A 146 -0.17 -2.76 10.84
N GLN A 147 -0.29 -3.00 9.55
CA GLN A 147 0.02 -1.96 8.55
C GLN A 147 -0.93 -0.76 8.63
N THR A 148 -2.25 -0.98 8.81
CA THR A 148 -3.22 0.12 8.99
C THR A 148 -2.96 0.90 10.27
N PHE A 149 -2.51 0.24 11.34
CA PHE A 149 -2.09 0.91 12.57
C PHE A 149 -0.87 1.82 12.34
N ILE A 150 0.19 1.29 11.74
CA ILE A 150 1.43 2.05 11.47
C ILE A 150 1.13 3.26 10.56
N VAL A 151 0.41 3.05 9.47
CA VAL A 151 0.00 4.14 8.56
C VAL A 151 -0.83 5.19 9.30
N SER A 152 -1.79 4.76 10.13
CA SER A 152 -2.63 5.67 10.90
C SER A 152 -1.84 6.54 11.87
N VAL A 153 -0.86 5.95 12.58
CA VAL A 153 0.00 6.67 13.51
C VAL A 153 0.89 7.66 12.78
N LEU A 154 1.57 7.22 11.71
CA LEU A 154 2.46 8.09 10.93
C LEU A 154 1.70 9.23 10.25
N SER A 155 0.52 8.93 9.66
CA SER A 155 -0.33 9.96 9.05
C SER A 155 -0.84 10.97 10.09
N LEU A 156 -1.22 10.50 11.27
CA LEU A 156 -1.66 11.39 12.35
C LEU A 156 -0.52 12.31 12.80
N LEU A 157 0.68 11.78 12.99
CA LEU A 157 1.84 12.58 13.41
C LEU A 157 2.18 13.67 12.40
N ILE A 158 2.14 13.34 11.10
CA ILE A 158 2.40 14.34 10.05
C ILE A 158 1.26 15.36 9.96
N SER A 159 0.00 14.93 10.03
CA SER A 159 -1.16 15.83 10.00
C SER A 159 -1.12 16.83 11.16
N LEU A 160 -0.77 16.38 12.37
CA LEU A 160 -0.61 17.26 13.53
C LEU A 160 0.50 18.32 13.35
N TYR A 161 1.51 18.01 12.53
CA TYR A 161 2.64 18.92 12.29
C TYR A 161 2.41 19.87 11.11
N VAL A 162 1.70 19.42 10.08
CA VAL A 162 1.59 20.12 8.78
C VAL A 162 0.24 20.82 8.61
N GLU A 163 -0.83 20.27 9.21
CA GLU A 163 -2.20 20.72 8.97
C GLU A 163 -2.87 21.26 10.24
N GLU A 164 -3.69 22.30 10.07
CA GLU A 164 -4.63 22.72 11.11
C GLU A 164 -5.83 21.77 11.12
N ILE A 165 -6.00 21.03 12.23
CA ILE A 165 -7.09 20.07 12.35
C ILE A 165 -8.42 20.81 12.49
N ASN A 166 -9.25 20.75 11.45
CA ASN A 166 -10.60 21.28 11.47
C ASN A 166 -11.63 20.17 11.74
N ILE A 167 -12.08 20.09 13.00
CA ILE A 167 -13.04 19.07 13.44
C ILE A 167 -14.37 19.17 12.70
N GLN A 168 -14.82 20.39 12.36
CA GLN A 168 -16.08 20.59 11.64
C GLN A 168 -16.00 19.97 10.23
N LYS A 169 -14.88 20.16 9.54
CA LYS A 169 -14.65 19.55 8.22
C LYS A 169 -14.59 18.02 8.29
N ILE A 170 -13.94 17.46 9.33
CA ILE A 170 -13.91 16.00 9.55
C ILE A 170 -15.32 15.44 9.77
N LEU A 171 -16.15 16.18 10.54
CA LEU A 171 -17.54 15.77 10.80
C LEU A 171 -18.44 15.90 9.56
N SER A 172 -18.22 16.88 8.69
CA SER A 172 -18.97 17.01 7.44
C SER A 172 -18.70 15.88 6.47
N GLU A 173 -17.46 15.36 6.43
CA GLU A 173 -17.01 14.28 5.52
C GLU A 173 -17.00 12.90 6.20
N LYS A 174 -17.77 12.71 7.27
CA LYS A 174 -17.77 11.47 8.06
C LYS A 174 -18.17 10.21 7.27
N TYR A 175 -19.06 10.34 6.30
CA TYR A 175 -19.53 9.19 5.49
C TYR A 175 -18.45 8.74 4.51
N GLU A 176 -17.74 9.68 3.90
CA GLU A 176 -16.60 9.42 3.01
C GLU A 176 -15.45 8.77 3.79
N ILE A 177 -15.17 9.26 4.99
CA ILE A 177 -14.15 8.70 5.89
C ILE A 177 -14.53 7.28 6.32
N LEU A 178 -15.80 7.03 6.67
CA LEU A 178 -16.29 5.69 7.00
C LEU A 178 -16.24 4.75 5.80
N TYR A 179 -16.67 5.22 4.62
CA TYR A 179 -16.59 4.45 3.39
C TYR A 179 -15.16 4.05 3.06
N ALA A 180 -14.23 5.00 3.04
CA ALA A 180 -12.83 4.75 2.77
C ALA A 180 -12.18 3.82 3.82
N GLY A 181 -12.50 4.02 5.10
CA GLY A 181 -11.91 3.23 6.18
C GLY A 181 -12.46 1.80 6.30
N VAL A 182 -13.76 1.60 6.10
CA VAL A 182 -14.40 0.29 6.25
C VAL A 182 -14.37 -0.50 4.95
N LEU A 183 -14.88 0.07 3.86
CA LEU A 183 -14.99 -0.67 2.59
C LEU A 183 -13.63 -0.81 1.88
N SER A 184 -12.88 0.27 1.75
CA SER A 184 -11.57 0.21 1.10
C SER A 184 -10.50 -0.45 1.98
N GLY A 185 -10.55 -0.23 3.30
CA GLY A 185 -9.56 -0.76 4.24
C GLY A 185 -9.81 -2.20 4.71
N CYS A 186 -11.05 -2.71 4.68
CA CYS A 186 -11.38 -4.04 5.19
C CYS A 186 -11.75 -5.07 4.12
N LEU A 187 -12.38 -4.65 3.01
CA LEU A 187 -12.82 -5.58 1.97
C LEU A 187 -11.69 -6.00 1.02
N LEU A 188 -10.52 -5.35 1.09
CA LEU A 188 -9.35 -5.71 0.29
C LEU A 188 -8.41 -6.70 1.00
N TYR A 189 -8.76 -7.17 2.19
CA TYR A 189 -8.11 -8.21 2.97
C TYR A 189 -9.07 -9.34 3.29
#